data_8d68d567cb134a80fd04f63e68ef6288
#
_entry.id   8d68d567cb134a80fd04f63e68ef6288
#
_cell.length_a   1.000
_cell.length_b   1.000
_cell.length_c   1.000
_cell.angle_alpha   90.00
_cell.angle_beta   90.00
_cell.angle_gamma   90.00
#
_symmetry.space_group_name_H-M   'P 1'
#
loop_
_entity.id
_entity.type
_entity.pdbx_description
1 polymer ?
#
loop_
_entity_poly.entity_id
_entity_poly.type
_entity_poly.pdbx_seq_one_letter_code
_entity_poly.pdbx_strand_id
1 'polypeptide(L)'
;ILTGGLASTQTYDLWGASKNVLMYVKPTTLRVTANGYAVITSRANVQKVIADFCDYYLVKMKQYQSLGRFPMNGPVEIRVTGLDHPEDSIIQGAETAALSAIKPCPDHPEWDCAVWFDILTLPGTPFSPQFYTEVEEWMSQRYKGDSLMRPEWSKGWGYTNQKAWDSSHYIDY
;
A
#
# COMPACT_ATOMS: atom_id res chain seq x y z
N ILE A 1 7.08 -7.44 19.37
CA ILE A 1 5.94 -6.52 19.37
C ILE A 1 4.62 -7.28 19.27
N LEU A 2 4.48 -8.24 18.33
CA LEU A 2 3.24 -9.04 18.19
C LEU A 2 2.91 -9.85 19.44
N THR A 3 3.90 -10.54 20.02
CA THR A 3 3.73 -11.34 21.25
C THR A 3 3.40 -10.48 22.46
N GLY A 4 3.95 -9.26 22.57
CA GLY A 4 3.61 -8.32 23.63
C GLY A 4 2.17 -7.78 23.49
N GLY A 5 1.71 -7.56 22.26
CA GLY A 5 0.33 -7.12 21.99
C GLY A 5 -0.70 -8.20 22.37
N LEU A 6 -0.46 -9.44 22.00
CA LEU A 6 -1.34 -10.57 22.35
C LEU A 6 -1.39 -10.82 23.86
N ALA A 7 -0.25 -10.71 24.55
CA ALA A 7 -0.21 -10.85 26.01
C ALA A 7 -0.96 -9.73 26.73
N SER A 8 -1.03 -8.51 26.16
CA SER A 8 -1.75 -7.39 26.78
C SER A 8 -3.26 -7.49 26.67
N THR A 9 -3.78 -8.23 25.69
CA THR A 9 -5.22 -8.42 25.49
C THR A 9 -5.79 -9.58 26.29
N GLN A 10 -4.97 -10.54 26.69
CA GLN A 10 -5.35 -11.78 27.38
C GLN A 10 -6.47 -12.58 26.69
N THR A 11 -6.69 -12.33 25.40
CA THR A 11 -7.73 -12.99 24.61
C THR A 11 -7.10 -13.58 23.36
N TYR A 12 -7.22 -14.89 23.22
CA TYR A 12 -6.84 -15.61 22.01
C TYR A 12 -7.99 -15.67 21.00
N ASP A 13 -9.16 -15.24 21.42
CA ASP A 13 -10.41 -15.32 20.67
C ASP A 13 -11.19 -14.02 20.85
N LEU A 14 -11.34 -13.25 19.77
CA LEU A 14 -12.09 -12.00 19.78
C LEU A 14 -13.48 -12.28 19.21
N TRP A 15 -14.46 -12.41 20.10
CA TRP A 15 -15.85 -12.56 19.73
C TRP A 15 -16.68 -11.37 20.18
N GLY A 16 -17.50 -10.82 19.25
CA GLY A 16 -18.34 -9.67 19.58
C GLY A 16 -18.96 -9.06 18.33
N ALA A 17 -19.68 -7.95 18.51
CA ALA A 17 -20.19 -7.17 17.38
C ALA A 17 -19.01 -6.69 16.52
N SER A 18 -19.13 -6.86 15.20
CA SER A 18 -18.04 -6.58 14.25
C SER A 18 -17.44 -5.18 14.42
N LYS A 19 -18.26 -4.17 14.70
CA LYS A 19 -17.82 -2.79 14.99
C LYS A 19 -16.84 -2.70 16.17
N ASN A 20 -16.93 -3.60 17.14
CA ASN A 20 -16.07 -3.60 18.32
C ASN A 20 -14.81 -4.46 18.12
N VAL A 21 -14.92 -5.51 17.31
CA VAL A 21 -13.83 -6.47 17.06
C VAL A 21 -12.90 -5.95 15.95
N LEU A 22 -13.46 -5.46 14.85
CA LEU A 22 -12.69 -5.02 13.69
C LEU A 22 -12.11 -3.60 13.83
N MET A 23 -12.81 -2.72 14.56
CA MET A 23 -12.43 -1.31 14.73
C MET A 23 -11.83 -1.01 16.12
N TYR A 24 -11.41 -2.04 16.84
CA TYR A 24 -10.94 -1.87 18.20
C TYR A 24 -9.55 -1.26 18.27
N VAL A 25 -9.48 0.01 18.65
CA VAL A 25 -8.23 0.73 18.88
C VAL A 25 -8.16 1.14 20.34
N LYS A 26 -7.20 0.59 21.10
CA LYS A 26 -6.88 1.05 22.46
C LYS A 26 -6.02 2.31 22.41
N PRO A 27 -6.08 3.19 23.43
CA PRO A 27 -5.15 4.32 23.56
C PRO A 27 -3.68 3.89 23.57
N THR A 28 -3.41 2.67 24.03
CA THR A 28 -2.07 2.06 24.10
C THR A 28 -1.63 1.35 22.80
N THR A 29 -2.49 1.29 21.78
CA THR A 29 -2.12 0.70 20.50
C THR A 29 -1.04 1.52 19.83
N LEU A 30 0.04 0.86 19.41
CA LEU A 30 1.09 1.50 18.64
C LEU A 30 0.49 2.06 17.33
N ARG A 31 0.64 3.36 17.14
CA ARG A 31 0.21 4.03 15.91
C ARG A 31 1.38 4.05 14.94
N VAL A 32 1.06 3.82 13.68
CA VAL A 32 2.00 3.94 12.56
C VAL A 32 1.41 4.86 11.50
N THR A 33 2.27 5.56 10.78
CA THR A 33 1.93 6.19 9.51
C THR A 33 2.27 5.19 8.42
N ALA A 34 1.35 4.92 7.53
CA ALA A 34 1.54 3.98 6.43
C ALA A 34 1.05 4.59 5.12
N ASN A 35 1.88 4.53 4.09
CA ASN A 35 1.46 4.74 2.71
C ASN A 35 1.36 3.40 2.01
N GLY A 36 0.27 3.20 1.27
CA GLY A 36 -0.01 1.95 0.58
C GLY A 36 -0.34 2.16 -0.90
N TYR A 37 0.25 1.32 -1.74
CA TYR A 37 0.05 1.34 -3.19
C TYR A 37 -0.04 -0.10 -3.71
N ALA A 38 -0.90 -0.31 -4.72
CA ALA A 38 -0.95 -1.54 -5.49
C ALA A 38 -0.43 -1.27 -6.91
N VAL A 39 0.50 -2.08 -7.37
CA VAL A 39 1.00 -2.05 -8.75
C VAL A 39 0.41 -3.25 -9.50
N ILE A 40 -0.55 -2.97 -10.39
CA ILE A 40 -1.19 -3.97 -11.24
C ILE A 40 -0.26 -4.32 -12.38
N THR A 41 -0.04 -5.59 -12.62
CA THR A 41 0.89 -6.06 -13.64
C THR A 41 0.66 -7.55 -13.97
N SER A 42 1.38 -8.07 -14.95
CA SER A 42 1.40 -9.50 -15.21
C SER A 42 2.30 -10.26 -14.22
N ARG A 43 1.95 -11.50 -13.93
CA ARG A 43 2.75 -12.38 -13.05
C ARG A 43 4.21 -12.50 -13.51
N ALA A 44 4.45 -12.49 -14.81
CA ALA A 44 5.81 -12.53 -15.36
C ALA A 44 6.66 -11.32 -15.00
N ASN A 45 6.02 -10.18 -14.72
CA ASN A 45 6.68 -8.91 -14.44
C ASN A 45 6.85 -8.61 -12.92
N VAL A 46 6.27 -9.43 -12.04
CA VAL A 46 6.29 -9.24 -10.58
C VAL A 46 7.71 -9.04 -10.04
N GLN A 47 8.63 -9.92 -10.44
CA GLN A 47 10.02 -9.84 -9.95
C GLN A 47 10.68 -8.51 -10.31
N LYS A 48 10.43 -8.00 -11.52
CA LYS A 48 10.95 -6.72 -11.99
C LYS A 48 10.36 -5.56 -11.20
N VAL A 49 9.04 -5.57 -10.97
CA VAL A 49 8.35 -4.54 -10.17
C VAL A 49 8.94 -4.45 -8.76
N ILE A 50 9.15 -5.60 -8.10
CA ILE A 50 9.74 -5.65 -6.77
C ILE A 50 11.19 -5.18 -6.77
N ALA A 51 11.99 -5.64 -7.73
CA ALA A 51 13.40 -5.26 -7.83
C ALA A 51 13.57 -3.75 -8.03
N ASP A 52 12.83 -3.17 -8.98
CA ASP A 52 12.88 -1.73 -9.26
C ASP A 52 12.54 -0.89 -8.02
N PHE A 53 11.52 -1.30 -7.26
CA PHE A 53 11.16 -0.63 -6.01
C PHE A 53 12.27 -0.74 -4.96
N CYS A 54 12.79 -1.94 -4.73
CA CYS A 54 13.84 -2.16 -3.73
C CYS A 54 15.10 -1.37 -4.06
N ASP A 55 15.51 -1.35 -5.31
CA ASP A 55 16.69 -0.61 -5.76
C ASP A 55 16.51 0.89 -5.56
N TYR A 56 15.37 1.44 -5.98
CA TYR A 56 15.06 2.85 -5.75
C TYR A 56 15.03 3.19 -4.25
N TYR A 57 14.32 2.39 -3.45
CA TYR A 57 14.16 2.62 -2.02
C TYR A 57 15.51 2.64 -1.31
N LEU A 58 16.38 1.67 -1.61
CA LEU A 58 17.72 1.61 -1.03
C LEU A 58 18.59 2.80 -1.43
N VAL A 59 18.55 3.21 -2.70
CA VAL A 59 19.28 4.40 -3.16
C VAL A 59 18.78 5.64 -2.43
N LYS A 60 17.46 5.80 -2.33
CA LYS A 60 16.85 6.94 -1.66
C LYS A 60 17.20 6.98 -0.17
N MET A 61 17.15 5.85 0.52
CA MET A 61 17.56 5.75 1.93
C MET A 61 19.02 6.14 2.14
N LYS A 62 19.94 5.71 1.27
CA LYS A 62 21.35 6.11 1.32
C LYS A 62 21.54 7.61 1.09
N GLN A 63 20.77 8.21 0.18
CA GLN A 63 20.80 9.67 -0.04
C GLN A 63 20.39 10.42 1.23
N TYR A 64 19.30 10.02 1.87
CA TYR A 64 18.90 10.64 3.14
C TYR A 64 19.94 10.42 4.25
N GLN A 65 20.47 9.21 4.37
CA GLN A 65 21.52 8.89 5.35
C GLN A 65 22.76 9.78 5.17
N SER A 66 23.19 10.04 3.94
CA SER A 66 24.35 10.91 3.66
C SER A 66 24.14 12.36 4.12
N LEU A 67 22.87 12.77 4.30
CA LEU A 67 22.48 14.07 4.84
C LEU A 67 22.21 14.03 6.35
N GLY A 68 22.47 12.90 7.02
CA GLY A 68 22.13 12.70 8.43
C GLY A 68 20.62 12.65 8.71
N ARG A 69 19.81 12.29 7.71
CA ARG A 69 18.36 12.25 7.79
C ARG A 69 17.86 10.80 7.76
N PHE A 70 16.89 10.48 8.61
CA PHE A 70 16.34 9.13 8.76
C PHE A 70 14.79 9.17 8.71
N PRO A 71 14.21 9.29 7.51
CA PRO A 71 12.76 9.52 7.33
C PRO A 71 11.92 8.28 7.66
N MET A 72 12.51 7.09 7.61
CA MET A 72 11.83 5.81 7.79
C MET A 72 12.44 5.03 8.96
N ASN A 73 11.58 4.52 9.84
CA ASN A 73 11.95 3.70 10.99
C ASN A 73 10.98 2.52 11.20
N GLY A 74 10.14 2.25 10.21
CA GLY A 74 9.25 1.10 10.13
C GLY A 74 9.62 0.16 9.00
N PRO A 75 8.97 -1.00 8.90
CA PRO A 75 9.17 -1.95 7.81
C PRO A 75 8.54 -1.45 6.51
N VAL A 76 9.00 -2.02 5.40
CA VAL A 76 8.25 -2.08 4.15
C VAL A 76 7.67 -3.48 4.03
N GLU A 77 6.37 -3.57 3.81
CA GLU A 77 5.69 -4.82 3.53
C GLU A 77 5.41 -4.91 2.04
N ILE A 78 5.78 -6.03 1.42
CA ILE A 78 5.54 -6.32 0.00
C ILE A 78 4.71 -7.59 -0.09
N ARG A 79 3.57 -7.52 -0.77
CA ARG A 79 2.65 -8.65 -0.95
C ARG A 79 2.29 -8.78 -2.42
N VAL A 80 2.08 -10.01 -2.88
CA VAL A 80 1.56 -10.30 -4.23
C VAL A 80 0.21 -10.98 -4.09
N THR A 81 -0.79 -10.45 -4.78
CA THR A 81 -2.17 -10.99 -4.77
C THR A 81 -2.69 -11.15 -6.19
N GLY A 82 -3.76 -11.91 -6.36
CA GLY A 82 -4.61 -11.82 -7.55
C GLY A 82 -5.34 -10.49 -7.61
N LEU A 83 -6.13 -10.29 -8.64
CA LEU A 83 -7.01 -9.15 -8.81
C LEU A 83 -8.40 -9.44 -8.24
N ASP A 84 -9.19 -8.38 -8.08
CA ASP A 84 -10.54 -8.42 -7.51
C ASP A 84 -11.57 -8.66 -8.62
N HIS A 85 -11.59 -9.89 -9.15
CA HIS A 85 -12.52 -10.31 -10.19
C HIS A 85 -13.89 -10.69 -9.56
N PRO A 86 -14.99 -10.11 -10.01
CA PRO A 86 -16.33 -10.42 -9.49
C PRO A 86 -16.70 -11.91 -9.59
N GLU A 87 -16.23 -12.57 -10.63
CA GLU A 87 -16.46 -13.99 -10.89
C GLU A 87 -15.78 -14.92 -9.86
N ASP A 88 -14.75 -14.45 -9.16
CA ASP A 88 -14.09 -15.19 -8.08
C ASP A 88 -14.89 -15.14 -6.77
N SER A 89 -15.93 -14.29 -6.71
CA SER A 89 -16.79 -14.20 -5.55
C SER A 89 -17.76 -15.39 -5.48
N ILE A 90 -17.96 -15.91 -4.27
CA ILE A 90 -19.01 -16.91 -4.01
C ILE A 90 -20.43 -16.31 -4.03
N ILE A 91 -20.56 -15.00 -4.08
CA ILE A 91 -21.83 -14.27 -4.11
C ILE A 91 -22.21 -14.04 -5.56
N GLN A 92 -23.34 -14.62 -5.97
CA GLN A 92 -23.86 -14.41 -7.32
C GLN A 92 -24.24 -12.93 -7.52
N GLY A 93 -23.79 -12.34 -8.63
CA GLY A 93 -24.04 -10.93 -8.96
C GLY A 93 -23.15 -9.96 -8.20
N ALA A 94 -22.05 -10.44 -7.61
CA ALA A 94 -21.05 -9.56 -7.02
C ALA A 94 -20.47 -8.62 -8.07
N GLU A 95 -20.17 -7.40 -7.64
CA GLU A 95 -19.46 -6.40 -8.45
C GLU A 95 -18.11 -6.07 -7.80
N THR A 96 -17.16 -5.64 -8.60
CA THR A 96 -15.88 -5.13 -8.06
C THR A 96 -16.13 -3.88 -7.24
N ALA A 97 -15.56 -3.82 -6.04
CA ALA A 97 -15.68 -2.65 -5.18
C ALA A 97 -15.13 -1.40 -5.90
N ALA A 98 -15.88 -0.30 -5.88
CA ALA A 98 -15.55 0.93 -6.60
C ALA A 98 -14.15 1.47 -6.26
N LEU A 99 -13.73 1.34 -4.99
CA LEU A 99 -12.43 1.78 -4.50
C LEU A 99 -11.40 0.64 -4.39
N SER A 100 -11.60 -0.48 -5.08
CA SER A 100 -10.60 -1.55 -5.10
C SER A 100 -9.34 -1.10 -5.82
N ALA A 101 -8.22 -1.08 -5.11
CA ALA A 101 -6.91 -0.79 -5.71
C ALA A 101 -6.45 -1.91 -6.67
N ILE A 102 -7.02 -3.10 -6.54
CA ILE A 102 -6.72 -4.28 -7.39
C ILE A 102 -7.85 -4.62 -8.36
N LYS A 103 -8.68 -3.65 -8.68
CA LYS A 103 -9.69 -3.76 -9.72
C LYS A 103 -9.04 -4.15 -11.06
N PRO A 104 -9.57 -5.14 -11.78
CA PRO A 104 -9.04 -5.54 -13.09
C PRO A 104 -8.94 -4.38 -14.08
N CYS A 105 -7.99 -4.45 -14.99
CA CYS A 105 -7.81 -3.49 -16.07
C CYS A 105 -8.36 -4.09 -17.37
N PRO A 106 -9.53 -3.67 -17.88
CA PRO A 106 -10.13 -4.24 -19.09
C PRO A 106 -9.23 -4.14 -20.32
N ASP A 107 -8.45 -3.06 -20.43
CA ASP A 107 -7.53 -2.82 -21.55
C ASP A 107 -6.25 -3.66 -21.47
N HIS A 108 -6.01 -4.31 -20.33
CA HIS A 108 -4.83 -5.12 -20.04
C HIS A 108 -5.23 -6.46 -19.40
N PRO A 109 -5.90 -7.35 -20.15
CA PRO A 109 -6.33 -8.65 -19.62
C PRO A 109 -5.16 -9.57 -19.24
N GLU A 110 -3.96 -9.29 -19.73
CA GLU A 110 -2.73 -9.99 -19.38
C GLU A 110 -2.19 -9.61 -17.99
N TRP A 111 -2.71 -8.54 -17.36
CA TRP A 111 -2.34 -8.18 -16.00
C TRP A 111 -3.23 -8.93 -15.03
N ASP A 112 -2.67 -9.96 -14.42
CA ASP A 112 -3.37 -10.97 -13.63
C ASP A 112 -3.07 -10.90 -12.13
N CYS A 113 -2.24 -9.93 -11.70
CA CYS A 113 -1.85 -9.80 -10.30
C CYS A 113 -1.51 -8.35 -9.91
N ALA A 114 -1.39 -8.15 -8.62
CA ALA A 114 -0.96 -6.90 -8.02
C ALA A 114 0.21 -7.12 -7.06
N VAL A 115 1.16 -6.19 -7.05
CA VAL A 115 2.21 -6.08 -6.05
C VAL A 115 1.86 -4.91 -5.12
N TRP A 116 1.62 -5.20 -3.85
CA TRP A 116 1.35 -4.21 -2.82
C TRP A 116 2.65 -3.75 -2.16
N PHE A 117 2.75 -2.44 -1.93
CA PHE A 117 3.83 -1.82 -1.19
C PHE A 117 3.25 -1.01 -0.03
N ASP A 118 3.45 -1.48 1.18
CA ASP A 118 3.09 -0.78 2.41
C ASP A 118 4.35 -0.24 3.08
N ILE A 119 4.49 1.08 3.10
CA ILE A 119 5.67 1.77 3.60
C ILE A 119 5.31 2.42 4.92
N LEU A 120 5.91 1.93 6.00
CA LEU A 120 5.54 2.31 7.36
C LEU A 120 6.62 3.13 8.05
N THR A 121 6.17 4.09 8.87
CA THR A 121 7.03 4.81 9.82
C THR A 121 6.24 5.21 11.06
N LEU A 122 6.91 5.64 12.12
CA LEU A 122 6.23 6.19 13.29
C LEU A 122 5.71 7.62 13.00
N PRO A 123 4.56 7.99 13.55
CA PRO A 123 4.03 9.35 13.41
C PRO A 123 5.03 10.40 13.89
N GLY A 124 5.16 11.49 13.15
CA GLY A 124 6.07 12.58 13.50
C GLY A 124 7.54 12.31 13.19
N THR A 125 7.89 11.21 12.49
CA THR A 125 9.27 10.98 12.05
C THR A 125 9.71 12.12 11.12
N PRO A 126 10.82 12.82 11.44
CA PRO A 126 11.31 13.93 10.63
C PRO A 126 11.58 13.51 9.18
N PHE A 127 11.23 14.37 8.23
CA PHE A 127 11.42 14.17 6.78
C PHE A 127 10.56 13.06 6.16
N SER A 128 9.73 12.34 6.93
CA SER A 128 8.90 11.28 6.36
C SER A 128 7.87 11.80 5.33
N PRO A 129 7.21 12.97 5.50
CA PRO A 129 6.32 13.48 4.46
C PRO A 129 7.03 13.74 3.13
N GLN A 130 8.22 14.34 3.17
CA GLN A 130 9.02 14.55 1.96
C GLN A 130 9.42 13.24 1.30
N PHE A 131 9.87 12.27 2.09
CA PHE A 131 10.25 10.94 1.59
C PHE A 131 9.06 10.24 0.91
N TYR A 132 7.88 10.27 1.52
CA TYR A 132 6.68 9.70 0.94
C TYR A 132 6.30 10.36 -0.39
N THR A 133 6.39 11.70 -0.47
CA THR A 133 6.15 12.44 -1.73
C THR A 133 7.09 11.95 -2.83
N GLU A 134 8.39 11.88 -2.55
CA GLU A 134 9.40 11.48 -3.52
C GLU A 134 9.21 10.02 -3.99
N VAL A 135 8.83 9.12 -3.07
CA VAL A 135 8.54 7.71 -3.42
C VAL A 135 7.28 7.62 -4.28
N GLU A 136 6.21 8.32 -3.93
CA GLU A 136 4.96 8.31 -4.70
C GLU A 136 5.17 8.87 -6.11
N GLU A 137 5.89 9.99 -6.25
CA GLU A 137 6.23 10.56 -7.55
C GLU A 137 7.02 9.58 -8.42
N TRP A 138 8.03 8.94 -7.82
CA TRP A 138 8.80 7.94 -8.53
C TRP A 138 7.94 6.75 -8.96
N MET A 139 7.15 6.18 -8.06
CA MET A 139 6.27 5.05 -8.36
C MET A 139 5.29 5.38 -9.47
N SER A 140 4.68 6.56 -9.43
CA SER A 140 3.71 7.01 -10.44
C SER A 140 4.32 7.19 -11.83
N GLN A 141 5.62 7.49 -11.90
CA GLN A 141 6.36 7.62 -13.16
C GLN A 141 6.89 6.26 -13.65
N ARG A 142 7.37 5.43 -12.71
CA ARG A 142 8.00 4.16 -13.03
C ARG A 142 7.01 3.10 -13.47
N TYR A 143 5.87 3.03 -12.78
CA TYR A 143 4.85 2.03 -13.05
C TYR A 143 3.80 2.55 -14.03
N LYS A 144 4.25 2.73 -15.29
CA LYS A 144 3.43 3.11 -16.45
C LYS A 144 3.76 2.21 -17.63
N GLY A 145 2.76 1.87 -18.42
CA GLY A 145 2.91 1.13 -19.67
C GLY A 145 2.93 -0.39 -19.49
N ASP A 146 3.86 -0.94 -18.71
CA ASP A 146 3.93 -2.38 -18.38
C ASP A 146 3.25 -2.72 -17.04
N SER A 147 2.72 -1.71 -16.38
CA SER A 147 2.06 -1.80 -15.09
C SER A 147 1.27 -0.52 -14.80
N LEU A 148 0.41 -0.55 -13.79
CA LEU A 148 -0.37 0.59 -13.33
C LEU A 148 -0.33 0.66 -11.79
N MET A 149 0.10 1.80 -11.24
CA MET A 149 0.01 2.06 -9.81
C MET A 149 -1.35 2.65 -9.45
N ARG A 150 -1.92 2.16 -8.36
CA ARG A 150 -3.11 2.72 -7.70
C ARG A 150 -2.87 2.90 -6.21
N PRO A 151 -3.44 3.95 -5.57
CA PRO A 151 -3.35 4.12 -4.13
C PRO A 151 -4.21 3.09 -3.40
N GLU A 152 -3.77 2.68 -2.23
CA GLU A 152 -4.62 1.97 -1.28
C GLU A 152 -5.42 3.01 -0.47
N TRP A 153 -6.72 3.11 -0.75
CA TRP A 153 -7.60 4.14 -0.17
C TRP A 153 -7.72 4.10 1.37
N SER A 154 -7.38 2.97 1.98
CA SER A 154 -7.40 2.81 3.44
C SER A 154 -6.14 3.33 4.15
N LYS A 155 -5.11 3.75 3.41
CA LYS A 155 -3.81 4.20 3.93
C LYS A 155 -3.48 5.63 3.52
N GLY A 156 -2.32 6.12 3.93
CA GLY A 156 -1.81 7.40 3.48
C GLY A 156 -1.42 7.34 2.00
N TRP A 157 -1.74 8.40 1.27
CA TRP A 157 -1.44 8.61 -0.14
C TRP A 157 -1.69 10.08 -0.49
N GLY A 158 -1.33 10.49 -1.72
CA GLY A 158 -1.64 11.85 -2.20
C GLY A 158 -0.71 12.92 -1.66
N TYR A 159 0.53 12.57 -1.34
CA TYR A 159 1.53 13.54 -0.90
C TYR A 159 2.16 14.33 -2.05
N THR A 160 1.86 13.96 -3.29
CA THR A 160 2.33 14.64 -4.48
C THR A 160 1.42 15.78 -4.89
N ASN A 161 1.90 16.65 -5.80
CA ASN A 161 1.07 17.67 -6.44
C ASN A 161 -0.01 17.07 -7.35
N GLN A 162 0.12 15.80 -7.74
CA GLN A 162 -0.87 15.02 -8.49
C GLN A 162 -1.90 14.36 -7.57
N LYS A 163 -2.34 15.04 -6.56
CA LYS A 163 -3.30 14.57 -5.53
C LYS A 163 -4.26 13.51 -6.07
N ALA A 164 -4.31 12.35 -5.43
CA ALA A 164 -5.11 11.24 -5.92
C ALA A 164 -6.60 11.57 -6.05
N TRP A 165 -7.12 12.46 -5.21
CA TRP A 165 -8.51 12.95 -5.25
C TRP A 165 -8.79 13.98 -6.38
N ASP A 166 -7.77 14.42 -7.12
CA ASP A 166 -7.85 15.47 -8.14
C ASP A 166 -7.19 15.02 -9.46
N SER A 167 -6.70 13.81 -9.51
CA SER A 167 -6.00 13.26 -10.66
C SER A 167 -6.89 12.27 -11.39
N SER A 168 -7.21 12.57 -12.67
CA SER A 168 -7.88 11.63 -13.57
C SER A 168 -7.15 10.28 -13.65
N HIS A 169 -5.83 10.29 -13.52
CA HIS A 169 -5.03 9.07 -13.48
C HIS A 169 -5.45 8.08 -12.36
N TYR A 170 -5.96 8.57 -11.23
CA TYR A 170 -6.41 7.74 -10.12
C TYR A 170 -7.93 7.60 -10.00
N ILE A 171 -8.69 8.55 -10.52
CA ILE A 171 -10.14 8.62 -10.35
C ILE A 171 -10.89 7.95 -11.50
N ASP A 172 -10.37 8.00 -12.73
CA ASP A 172 -11.03 7.47 -13.93
C ASP A 172 -10.87 5.93 -14.09
N TYR A 173 -10.33 5.26 -13.07
CA TYR A 173 -10.13 3.82 -13.05
C TYR A 173 -11.10 3.10 -12.12
#